data_00047e1b83d515c5ef6942d2c3a425e6
#
_entry.id   00047e1b83d515c5ef6942d2c3a425e6
#
_cell.length_a   1.000
_cell.length_b   1.000
_cell.length_c   1.000
_cell.angle_alpha   90.00
_cell.angle_beta   90.00
_cell.angle_gamma   90.00
#
_symmetry.space_group_name_H-M   'P 1'
#
loop_
_entity.id
_entity.type
_entity.pdbx_description
1 polymer ?
#
loop_
_entity_poly.entity_id
_entity_poly.type
_entity_poly.pdbx_seq_one_letter_code
_entity_poly.pdbx_strand_id
1 'polypeptide(L)'
;MQISKRLQAVSDMVASGSCLADVGTDHGYIPIYLVEEKRIPCAIAMDINRGPLSRARENIERNGLSDQIETRLSDGLDALLPGEADTIVIAGMGGPLAVEILKRGRAVLESCRDLILQPQSEIWTVRRYLDENGWRIRRENMILEEGKYYPMLLASRGNSEALDIVKLFYGPRLLEKRHPVLLDYLKKEREKLREVREKLSVSGSEKAAERKREIQKLQEINGRALELFQEAQADTRI
;
A
#
# COMPACT_ATOMS: atom_id res chain seq x y z
N MET A 1 17.18 -9.82 11.94
CA MET A 1 16.24 -10.82 11.35
C MET A 1 16.15 -10.65 9.84
N GLN A 2 16.00 -11.74 9.03
CA GLN A 2 15.75 -11.63 7.59
C GLN A 2 14.25 -11.63 7.32
N ILE A 3 13.76 -10.65 6.57
CA ILE A 3 12.35 -10.50 6.16
C ILE A 3 12.24 -10.54 4.63
N SER A 4 11.03 -10.74 4.09
CA SER A 4 10.79 -10.74 2.64
C SER A 4 11.09 -9.38 2.01
N LYS A 5 11.36 -9.36 0.70
CA LYS A 5 11.59 -8.10 -0.05
C LYS A 5 10.42 -7.14 0.09
N ARG A 6 9.20 -7.66 0.15
CA ARG A 6 7.99 -6.88 0.35
C ARG A 6 8.00 -6.18 1.71
N LEU A 7 8.24 -6.91 2.79
CA LEU A 7 8.28 -6.34 4.14
C LEU A 7 9.46 -5.38 4.31
N GLN A 8 10.61 -5.69 3.70
CA GLN A 8 11.77 -4.78 3.66
C GLN A 8 11.40 -3.45 3.00
N ALA A 9 10.76 -3.50 1.82
CA ALA A 9 10.38 -2.29 1.10
C ALA A 9 9.32 -1.44 1.83
N VAL A 10 8.41 -2.07 2.60
CA VAL A 10 7.48 -1.37 3.50
C VAL A 10 8.25 -0.74 4.66
N SER A 11 9.15 -1.50 5.31
CA SER A 11 9.98 -1.01 6.42
C SER A 11 10.85 0.18 6.00
N ASP A 12 11.35 0.20 4.77
CA ASP A 12 12.18 1.29 4.23
C ASP A 12 11.42 2.61 4.05
N MET A 13 10.10 2.60 4.16
CA MET A 13 9.27 3.80 4.17
C MET A 13 9.11 4.41 5.56
N VAL A 14 9.36 3.65 6.63
CA VAL A 14 9.25 4.14 8.02
C VAL A 14 10.41 5.09 8.31
N ALA A 15 10.10 6.29 8.79
CA ALA A 15 11.08 7.27 9.20
C ALA A 15 11.81 6.82 10.48
N SER A 16 13.11 7.07 10.57
CA SER A 16 13.86 6.77 11.79
C SER A 16 13.37 7.63 12.96
N GLY A 17 13.34 7.02 14.16
CA GLY A 17 12.89 7.68 15.38
C GLY A 17 11.36 7.70 15.56
N SER A 18 10.59 7.13 14.63
CA SER A 18 9.12 7.02 14.74
C SER A 18 8.70 6.05 15.84
N CYS A 19 7.55 6.32 16.50
CA CYS A 19 6.80 5.31 17.21
C CYS A 19 5.76 4.70 16.27
N LEU A 20 5.85 3.39 16.04
CA LEU A 20 5.11 2.68 14.99
C LEU A 20 3.87 1.98 15.55
N ALA A 21 2.72 2.08 14.85
CA ALA A 21 1.61 1.15 14.98
C ALA A 21 1.53 0.27 13.72
N ASP A 22 1.65 -1.04 13.87
CA ASP A 22 1.57 -2.04 12.79
C ASP A 22 0.23 -2.78 12.87
N VAL A 23 -0.66 -2.52 11.93
CA VAL A 23 -2.04 -3.03 11.90
C VAL A 23 -2.12 -4.28 11.03
N GLY A 24 -2.57 -5.39 11.61
CA GLY A 24 -2.53 -6.71 10.99
C GLY A 24 -1.10 -7.27 10.98
N THR A 25 -0.46 -7.17 12.12
CA THR A 25 0.98 -7.42 12.30
C THR A 25 1.40 -8.87 12.02
N ASP A 26 0.45 -9.82 12.09
CA ASP A 26 0.64 -11.27 11.97
C ASP A 26 1.78 -11.81 12.85
N HIS A 27 3.00 -11.88 12.36
CA HIS A 27 4.17 -12.41 13.10
C HIS A 27 5.03 -11.32 13.77
N GLY A 28 4.68 -10.05 13.68
CA GLY A 28 5.45 -8.93 14.23
C GLY A 28 6.73 -8.60 13.45
N TYR A 29 6.85 -9.05 12.20
CA TYR A 29 8.10 -8.94 11.44
C TYR A 29 8.57 -7.51 11.21
N ILE A 30 7.67 -6.58 10.85
CA ILE A 30 8.02 -5.17 10.62
C ILE A 30 8.49 -4.49 11.92
N PRO A 31 7.72 -4.54 13.03
CA PRO A 31 8.16 -3.98 14.31
C PRO A 31 9.50 -4.54 14.78
N ILE A 32 9.65 -5.88 14.81
CA ILE A 32 10.87 -6.55 15.26
C ILE A 32 12.07 -6.08 14.42
N TYR A 33 11.96 -6.16 13.09
CA TYR A 33 13.03 -5.75 12.17
C TYR A 33 13.47 -4.31 12.41
N LEU A 34 12.51 -3.38 12.52
CA LEU A 34 12.82 -1.95 12.69
C LEU A 34 13.45 -1.61 14.04
N VAL A 35 13.04 -2.31 15.12
CA VAL A 35 13.64 -2.14 16.46
C VAL A 35 15.03 -2.76 16.52
N GLU A 36 15.23 -3.99 15.99
CA GLU A 36 16.56 -4.63 15.91
C GLU A 36 17.57 -3.76 15.15
N GLU A 37 17.14 -3.16 14.02
CA GLU A 37 17.96 -2.23 13.23
C GLU A 37 18.14 -0.85 13.88
N LYS A 38 17.60 -0.64 15.08
CA LYS A 38 17.63 0.62 15.83
C LYS A 38 17.06 1.82 15.03
N ARG A 39 16.14 1.53 14.12
CA ARG A 39 15.48 2.55 13.30
C ARG A 39 14.35 3.23 14.03
N ILE A 40 13.63 2.49 14.90
CA ILE A 40 12.54 3.02 15.73
C ILE A 40 12.76 2.64 17.21
N PRO A 41 12.36 3.51 18.17
CA PRO A 41 12.49 3.23 19.60
C PRO A 41 11.40 2.30 20.12
N CYS A 42 10.20 2.33 19.54
CA CYS A 42 9.03 1.60 20.01
C CYS A 42 8.04 1.26 18.90
N ALA A 43 7.23 0.22 19.16
CA ALA A 43 6.12 -0.14 18.28
C ALA A 43 4.95 -0.76 19.06
N ILE A 44 3.75 -0.65 18.47
CA ILE A 44 2.53 -1.34 18.88
C ILE A 44 2.14 -2.28 17.75
N ALA A 45 2.26 -3.57 17.97
CA ALA A 45 1.92 -4.63 17.03
C ALA A 45 0.46 -5.07 17.27
N MET A 46 -0.42 -4.85 16.30
CA MET A 46 -1.86 -5.05 16.45
C MET A 46 -2.40 -6.07 15.45
N ASP A 47 -3.31 -6.92 15.92
CA ASP A 47 -4.09 -7.82 15.05
C ASP A 47 -5.49 -8.05 15.67
N ILE A 48 -6.48 -8.29 14.80
CA ILE A 48 -7.85 -8.63 15.23
C ILE A 48 -7.95 -10.08 15.72
N ASN A 49 -7.04 -10.94 15.28
CA ASN A 49 -7.04 -12.36 15.59
C ASN A 49 -6.01 -12.70 16.68
N ARG A 50 -6.45 -13.45 17.69
CA ARG A 50 -5.58 -13.87 18.80
C ARG A 50 -4.42 -14.77 18.35
N GLY A 51 -4.63 -15.63 17.33
CA GLY A 51 -3.58 -16.55 16.83
C GLY A 51 -2.38 -15.82 16.24
N PRO A 52 -2.55 -14.96 15.21
CA PRO A 52 -1.50 -14.09 14.69
C PRO A 52 -0.82 -13.26 15.79
N LEU A 53 -1.59 -12.64 16.67
CA LEU A 53 -1.07 -11.83 17.77
C LEU A 53 -0.22 -12.64 18.76
N SER A 54 -0.61 -13.90 19.06
CA SER A 54 0.19 -14.79 19.92
C SER A 54 1.55 -15.09 19.26
N ARG A 55 1.56 -15.39 17.96
CA ARG A 55 2.81 -15.60 17.20
C ARG A 55 3.71 -14.36 17.21
N ALA A 56 3.11 -13.18 17.05
CA ALA A 56 3.86 -11.92 17.14
C ALA A 56 4.50 -11.76 18.51
N ARG A 57 3.74 -12.00 19.60
CA ARG A 57 4.24 -11.94 20.98
C ARG A 57 5.40 -12.90 21.22
N GLU A 58 5.24 -14.16 20.84
CA GLU A 58 6.31 -15.18 20.98
C GLU A 58 7.58 -14.78 20.21
N ASN A 59 7.45 -14.19 19.03
CA ASN A 59 8.58 -13.70 18.26
C ASN A 59 9.26 -12.50 18.94
N ILE A 60 8.48 -11.54 19.46
CA ILE A 60 8.97 -10.37 20.19
C ILE A 60 9.75 -10.80 21.45
N GLU A 61 9.17 -11.70 22.24
CA GLU A 61 9.81 -12.27 23.45
C GLU A 61 11.11 -13.01 23.12
N ARG A 62 11.09 -13.84 22.07
CA ARG A 62 12.29 -14.59 21.61
C ARG A 62 13.43 -13.67 21.18
N ASN A 63 13.13 -12.49 20.65
CA ASN A 63 14.13 -11.50 20.26
C ASN A 63 14.46 -10.52 21.41
N GLY A 64 13.87 -10.68 22.62
CA GLY A 64 14.15 -9.82 23.78
C GLY A 64 13.66 -8.38 23.63
N LEU A 65 12.56 -8.17 22.87
CA LEU A 65 12.06 -6.84 22.50
C LEU A 65 10.76 -6.45 23.21
N SER A 66 10.36 -7.18 24.26
CA SER A 66 9.09 -6.96 24.99
C SER A 66 8.98 -5.58 25.64
N ASP A 67 10.10 -4.93 25.95
CA ASP A 67 10.13 -3.58 26.51
C ASP A 67 9.92 -2.48 25.44
N GLN A 68 10.09 -2.82 24.16
CA GLN A 68 10.03 -1.86 23.04
C GLN A 68 8.84 -2.10 22.12
N ILE A 69 8.27 -3.32 22.13
CA ILE A 69 7.15 -3.68 21.24
C ILE A 69 6.00 -4.24 22.09
N GLU A 70 4.92 -3.46 22.16
CA GLU A 70 3.66 -3.90 22.76
C GLU A 70 2.84 -4.71 21.75
N THR A 71 2.14 -5.77 22.21
CA THR A 71 1.16 -6.49 21.40
C THR A 71 -0.25 -6.17 21.86
N ARG A 72 -1.15 -5.79 20.94
CA ARG A 72 -2.50 -5.35 21.29
C ARG A 72 -3.55 -5.99 20.38
N LEU A 73 -4.57 -6.62 20.96
CA LEU A 73 -5.72 -7.13 20.22
C LEU A 73 -6.57 -5.95 19.77
N SER A 74 -6.75 -5.76 18.46
CA SER A 74 -7.43 -4.59 17.89
C SER A 74 -8.07 -4.89 16.55
N ASP A 75 -9.30 -4.44 16.34
CA ASP A 75 -9.91 -4.39 15.02
C ASP A 75 -9.48 -3.07 14.34
N GLY A 76 -8.46 -3.17 13.49
CA GLY A 76 -7.83 -1.99 12.89
C GLY A 76 -7.19 -1.09 13.95
N LEU A 77 -7.63 0.15 14.03
CA LEU A 77 -7.11 1.20 14.93
C LEU A 77 -7.92 1.36 16.24
N ASP A 78 -8.93 0.53 16.49
CA ASP A 78 -9.89 0.74 17.58
C ASP A 78 -9.25 0.72 18.99
N ALA A 79 -8.16 -0.01 19.18
CA ALA A 79 -7.44 -0.08 20.46
C ALA A 79 -6.23 0.87 20.52
N LEU A 80 -5.99 1.70 19.50
CA LEU A 80 -4.92 2.70 19.50
C LEU A 80 -5.46 4.05 19.96
N LEU A 81 -4.78 4.69 20.91
CA LEU A 81 -5.14 6.02 21.37
C LEU A 81 -4.42 7.11 20.55
N PRO A 82 -5.03 8.29 20.39
CA PRO A 82 -4.36 9.43 19.76
C PRO A 82 -3.03 9.76 20.44
N GLY A 83 -1.96 9.89 19.64
CA GLY A 83 -0.62 10.23 20.10
C GLY A 83 0.25 9.06 20.56
N GLU A 84 -0.26 7.82 20.63
CA GLU A 84 0.56 6.64 20.97
C GLU A 84 1.52 6.24 19.86
N ALA A 85 1.17 6.53 18.60
CA ALA A 85 2.04 6.32 17.44
C ALA A 85 1.98 7.52 16.50
N ASP A 86 3.11 7.88 15.94
CA ASP A 86 3.20 8.92 14.91
C ASP A 86 3.18 8.37 13.49
N THR A 87 3.44 7.08 13.33
CA THR A 87 3.46 6.37 12.05
C THR A 87 2.61 5.10 12.12
N ILE A 88 1.73 4.93 11.15
CA ILE A 88 0.86 3.74 11.04
C ILE A 88 1.22 2.97 9.79
N VAL A 89 1.42 1.65 9.93
CA VAL A 89 1.56 0.70 8.83
C VAL A 89 0.30 -0.14 8.72
N ILE A 90 -0.25 -0.24 7.50
CA ILE A 90 -1.31 -1.20 7.14
C ILE A 90 -0.82 -1.93 5.88
N ALA A 91 -0.35 -3.16 6.04
CA ALA A 91 0.22 -3.94 4.93
C ALA A 91 -0.46 -5.31 4.80
N GLY A 92 -0.59 -5.77 3.53
CA GLY A 92 -1.12 -7.11 3.28
C GLY A 92 -2.64 -7.23 3.24
N MET A 93 -3.38 -6.12 3.32
CA MET A 93 -4.84 -6.07 3.30
C MET A 93 -5.40 -5.61 1.95
N GLY A 94 -6.69 -5.85 1.67
CA GLY A 94 -7.38 -5.26 0.53
C GLY A 94 -7.56 -3.75 0.68
N GLY A 95 -7.57 -3.02 -0.43
CA GLY A 95 -7.76 -1.56 -0.41
C GLY A 95 -9.03 -1.09 0.30
N PRO A 96 -10.21 -1.68 0.03
CA PRO A 96 -11.45 -1.31 0.73
C PRO A 96 -11.37 -1.49 2.24
N LEU A 97 -10.76 -2.59 2.73
CA LEU A 97 -10.57 -2.83 4.16
C LEU A 97 -9.61 -1.80 4.78
N ALA A 98 -8.51 -1.50 4.10
CA ALA A 98 -7.59 -0.45 4.57
C ALA A 98 -8.30 0.91 4.69
N VAL A 99 -9.15 1.28 3.72
CA VAL A 99 -9.96 2.51 3.76
C VAL A 99 -10.95 2.49 4.92
N GLU A 100 -11.60 1.36 5.20
CA GLU A 100 -12.52 1.22 6.33
C GLU A 100 -11.80 1.43 7.66
N ILE A 101 -10.64 0.80 7.86
CA ILE A 101 -9.80 1.00 9.05
C ILE A 101 -9.43 2.47 9.22
N LEU A 102 -9.00 3.14 8.14
CA LEU A 102 -8.65 4.57 8.20
C LEU A 102 -9.85 5.45 8.54
N LYS A 103 -11.04 5.16 8.00
CA LYS A 103 -12.27 5.92 8.30
C LYS A 103 -12.68 5.79 9.76
N ARG A 104 -12.62 4.58 10.32
CA ARG A 104 -12.95 4.33 11.73
C ARG A 104 -11.92 4.94 12.66
N GLY A 105 -10.65 4.87 12.31
CA GLY A 105 -9.54 5.40 13.09
C GLY A 105 -9.31 6.92 12.99
N ARG A 106 -10.26 7.71 12.49
CA ARG A 106 -10.08 9.13 12.19
C ARG A 106 -9.49 9.94 13.36
N ALA A 107 -9.95 9.68 14.60
CA ALA A 107 -9.45 10.38 15.79
C ALA A 107 -7.96 10.12 16.05
N VAL A 108 -7.51 8.86 15.84
CA VAL A 108 -6.09 8.48 15.93
C VAL A 108 -5.29 9.15 14.82
N LEU A 109 -5.84 9.18 13.61
CA LEU A 109 -5.18 9.78 12.45
C LEU A 109 -4.92 11.27 12.60
N GLU A 110 -5.65 12.00 13.44
CA GLU A 110 -5.43 13.43 13.67
C GLU A 110 -4.06 13.73 14.30
N SER A 111 -3.54 12.81 15.12
CA SER A 111 -2.19 12.88 15.71
C SER A 111 -1.12 12.15 14.91
N CYS A 112 -1.50 11.44 13.86
CA CYS A 112 -0.59 10.66 13.03
C CYS A 112 0.11 11.56 12.01
N ARG A 113 1.43 11.39 11.89
CA ARG A 113 2.26 12.09 10.90
C ARG A 113 2.27 11.36 9.55
N ASP A 114 2.50 10.05 9.58
CA ASP A 114 2.76 9.25 8.39
C ASP A 114 1.89 7.98 8.33
N LEU A 115 1.38 7.69 7.14
CA LEU A 115 0.68 6.44 6.81
C LEU A 115 1.51 5.67 5.78
N ILE A 116 1.82 4.42 6.07
CA ILE A 116 2.48 3.51 5.13
C ILE A 116 1.49 2.40 4.80
N LEU A 117 1.06 2.37 3.55
CA LEU A 117 -0.02 1.50 3.11
C LEU A 117 0.47 0.60 1.98
N GLN A 118 0.26 -0.71 2.13
CA GLN A 118 0.57 -1.71 1.12
C GLN A 118 -0.68 -2.56 0.85
N PRO A 119 -1.67 -2.03 0.10
CA PRO A 119 -2.86 -2.79 -0.27
C PRO A 119 -2.54 -3.84 -1.34
N GLN A 120 -3.18 -5.02 -1.22
CA GLN A 120 -3.02 -6.13 -2.18
C GLN A 120 -4.05 -6.11 -3.31
N SER A 121 -5.09 -5.31 -3.18
CA SER A 121 -6.13 -5.12 -4.19
C SER A 121 -6.66 -3.70 -4.15
N GLU A 122 -7.26 -3.24 -5.24
CA GLU A 122 -7.99 -1.97 -5.34
C GLU A 122 -7.26 -0.76 -4.72
N ILE A 123 -5.95 -0.66 -4.93
CA ILE A 123 -5.12 0.42 -4.39
C ILE A 123 -5.64 1.83 -4.77
N TRP A 124 -6.36 1.95 -5.87
CA TRP A 124 -6.98 3.20 -6.30
C TRP A 124 -8.00 3.75 -5.28
N THR A 125 -8.68 2.87 -4.52
CA THR A 125 -9.59 3.29 -3.45
C THR A 125 -8.84 3.95 -2.30
N VAL A 126 -7.66 3.42 -1.97
CA VAL A 126 -6.77 3.96 -0.94
C VAL A 126 -6.25 5.33 -1.37
N ARG A 127 -5.75 5.47 -2.60
CA ARG A 127 -5.26 6.77 -3.11
C ARG A 127 -6.36 7.82 -3.15
N ARG A 128 -7.58 7.42 -3.57
CA ARG A 128 -8.75 8.31 -3.55
C ARG A 128 -9.07 8.79 -2.13
N TYR A 129 -9.12 7.85 -1.17
CA TYR A 129 -9.38 8.22 0.22
C TYR A 129 -8.33 9.21 0.76
N LEU A 130 -7.06 9.00 0.47
CA LEU A 130 -5.99 9.89 0.89
C LEU A 130 -6.14 11.28 0.28
N ASP A 131 -6.40 11.35 -1.02
CA ASP A 131 -6.61 12.61 -1.77
C ASP A 131 -7.80 13.41 -1.21
N GLU A 132 -8.91 12.74 -0.92
CA GLU A 132 -10.14 13.36 -0.39
C GLU A 132 -10.05 13.75 1.10
N ASN A 133 -9.06 13.22 1.85
CA ASN A 133 -8.97 13.41 3.32
C ASN A 133 -7.70 14.15 3.78
N GLY A 134 -7.07 14.93 2.90
CA GLY A 134 -5.95 15.80 3.25
C GLY A 134 -4.64 15.06 3.53
N TRP A 135 -4.42 13.93 2.85
CA TRP A 135 -3.18 13.18 2.88
C TRP A 135 -2.45 13.30 1.54
N ARG A 136 -1.22 13.76 1.57
CA ARG A 136 -0.36 13.84 0.39
C ARG A 136 0.50 12.60 0.24
N ILE A 137 0.43 11.92 -0.89
CA ILE A 137 1.32 10.81 -1.23
C ILE A 137 2.74 11.37 -1.48
N ARG A 138 3.67 11.05 -0.58
CA ARG A 138 5.06 11.54 -0.60
C ARG A 138 5.99 10.61 -1.38
N ARG A 139 5.82 9.32 -1.19
CA ARG A 139 6.63 8.28 -1.83
C ARG A 139 5.73 7.12 -2.25
N GLU A 140 6.10 6.48 -3.32
CA GLU A 140 5.57 5.18 -3.71
C GLU A 140 6.72 4.29 -4.16
N ASN A 141 6.53 3.01 -3.99
CA ASN A 141 7.40 1.96 -4.50
C ASN A 141 6.53 0.80 -5.00
N MET A 142 7.10 -0.01 -5.88
CA MET A 142 6.47 -1.22 -6.38
C MET A 142 7.52 -2.28 -6.55
N ILE A 143 7.32 -3.43 -5.94
CA ILE A 143 8.24 -4.56 -6.09
C ILE A 143 7.55 -5.74 -6.77
N LEU A 144 8.35 -6.58 -7.40
CA LEU A 144 7.95 -7.88 -7.91
C LEU A 144 8.62 -8.95 -7.04
N GLU A 145 7.80 -9.77 -6.36
CA GLU A 145 8.24 -10.88 -5.54
C GLU A 145 7.37 -12.10 -5.83
N GLU A 146 7.97 -13.24 -6.13
CA GLU A 146 7.27 -14.49 -6.46
C GLU A 146 6.17 -14.34 -7.53
N GLY A 147 6.42 -13.53 -8.55
CA GLY A 147 5.49 -13.28 -9.65
C GLY A 147 4.32 -12.34 -9.33
N LYS A 148 4.24 -11.79 -8.11
CA LYS A 148 3.22 -10.83 -7.70
C LYS A 148 3.78 -9.42 -7.56
N TYR A 149 2.99 -8.44 -7.98
CA TYR A 149 3.31 -7.02 -7.83
C TYR A 149 2.76 -6.48 -6.53
N TYR A 150 3.61 -5.80 -5.79
CA TYR A 150 3.27 -5.21 -4.49
C TYR A 150 3.51 -3.70 -4.52
N PRO A 151 2.49 -2.92 -4.90
CA PRO A 151 2.55 -1.47 -4.76
C PRO A 151 2.43 -1.07 -3.29
N MET A 152 3.13 -0.02 -2.91
CA MET A 152 3.10 0.55 -1.57
C MET A 152 3.31 2.05 -1.61
N LEU A 153 2.81 2.75 -0.62
CA LEU A 153 2.89 4.20 -0.54
C LEU A 153 3.11 4.70 0.89
N LEU A 154 3.77 5.83 0.98
CA LEU A 154 3.88 6.68 2.15
C LEU A 154 3.09 7.96 1.90
N ALA A 155 2.13 8.25 2.78
CA ALA A 155 1.39 9.50 2.78
C ALA A 155 1.60 10.24 4.11
N SER A 156 1.69 11.58 4.03
CA SER A 156 1.78 12.47 5.19
C SER A 156 0.68 13.53 5.10
N ARG A 157 0.33 14.17 6.21
CA ARG A 157 -0.61 15.29 6.20
C ARG A 157 -0.18 16.39 5.24
N GLY A 158 -1.13 16.92 4.50
CA GLY A 158 -0.92 18.04 3.57
C GLY A 158 -1.80 17.95 2.33
N ASN A 159 -1.95 19.07 1.66
CA ASN A 159 -2.71 19.16 0.41
C ASN A 159 -1.85 18.71 -0.77
N SER A 160 -2.47 18.08 -1.74
CA SER A 160 -1.91 17.79 -3.07
C SER A 160 -2.87 18.31 -4.15
N GLU A 161 -2.39 18.42 -5.37
CA GLU A 161 -3.30 18.55 -6.51
C GLU A 161 -4.15 17.27 -6.60
N ALA A 162 -5.43 17.45 -6.95
CA ALA A 162 -6.35 16.34 -7.13
C ALA A 162 -5.80 15.30 -8.12
N LEU A 163 -5.89 14.03 -7.73
CA LEU A 163 -5.38 12.94 -8.56
C LEU A 163 -6.34 12.64 -9.71
N ASP A 164 -5.84 12.69 -10.94
CA ASP A 164 -6.58 12.17 -12.09
C ASP A 164 -6.68 10.63 -12.04
N ILE A 165 -7.51 10.08 -12.92
CA ILE A 165 -7.80 8.64 -12.93
C ILE A 165 -6.53 7.78 -13.15
N VAL A 166 -5.56 8.24 -13.94
CA VAL A 166 -4.32 7.50 -14.23
C VAL A 166 -3.44 7.46 -12.97
N LYS A 167 -3.32 8.60 -12.28
CA LYS A 167 -2.59 8.70 -11.00
C LYS A 167 -3.25 7.89 -9.89
N LEU A 168 -4.60 7.85 -9.84
CA LEU A 168 -5.32 7.00 -8.89
C LEU A 168 -5.00 5.52 -9.11
N PHE A 169 -5.03 5.04 -10.35
CA PHE A 169 -4.79 3.62 -10.66
C PHE A 169 -3.33 3.21 -10.49
N TYR A 170 -2.40 4.01 -11.00
CA TYR A 170 -1.00 3.58 -11.13
C TYR A 170 -0.02 4.32 -10.20
N GLY A 171 -0.47 5.34 -9.50
CA GLY A 171 0.31 6.06 -8.50
C GLY A 171 1.09 7.26 -9.05
N PRO A 172 0.86 8.46 -8.46
CA PRO A 172 1.49 9.69 -8.94
C PRO A 172 3.01 9.64 -8.89
N ARG A 173 3.59 9.04 -7.84
CA ARG A 173 5.04 8.97 -7.67
C ARG A 173 5.70 7.86 -8.45
N LEU A 174 4.98 6.76 -8.70
CA LEU A 174 5.44 5.68 -9.59
C LEU A 174 5.50 6.15 -11.04
N LEU A 175 4.48 6.89 -11.50
CA LEU A 175 4.43 7.48 -12.85
C LEU A 175 5.50 8.56 -13.02
N GLU A 176 5.60 9.50 -12.08
CA GLU A 176 6.59 10.58 -12.10
C GLU A 176 8.02 10.05 -12.22
N LYS A 177 8.34 9.01 -11.43
CA LYS A 177 9.67 8.37 -11.43
C LYS A 177 9.87 7.36 -12.55
N ARG A 178 8.84 7.11 -13.36
CA ARG A 178 8.86 6.06 -14.38
C ARG A 178 9.37 4.73 -13.84
N HIS A 179 8.76 4.32 -12.73
CA HIS A 179 9.23 3.16 -11.97
C HIS A 179 9.29 1.91 -12.85
N PRO A 180 10.45 1.21 -12.95
CA PRO A 180 10.62 0.11 -13.91
C PRO A 180 9.67 -1.06 -13.67
N VAL A 181 9.37 -1.39 -12.42
CA VAL A 181 8.42 -2.46 -12.07
C VAL A 181 6.99 -2.07 -12.45
N LEU A 182 6.62 -0.77 -12.39
CA LEU A 182 5.34 -0.31 -12.90
C LEU A 182 5.25 -0.47 -14.41
N LEU A 183 6.30 -0.18 -15.16
CA LEU A 183 6.31 -0.37 -16.61
C LEU A 183 6.09 -1.85 -16.99
N ASP A 184 6.74 -2.77 -16.29
CA ASP A 184 6.55 -4.21 -16.48
C ASP A 184 5.10 -4.63 -16.16
N TYR A 185 4.56 -4.13 -15.04
CA TYR A 185 3.16 -4.34 -14.67
C TYR A 185 2.20 -3.85 -15.73
N LEU A 186 2.37 -2.60 -16.23
CA LEU A 186 1.50 -2.00 -17.25
C LEU A 186 1.49 -2.81 -18.55
N LYS A 187 2.65 -3.30 -18.99
CA LYS A 187 2.76 -4.16 -20.18
C LYS A 187 1.99 -5.47 -20.02
N LYS A 188 2.17 -6.15 -18.89
CA LYS A 188 1.46 -7.41 -18.59
C LYS A 188 -0.04 -7.21 -18.41
N GLU A 189 -0.45 -6.11 -17.75
CA GLU A 189 -1.86 -5.76 -17.60
C GLU A 189 -2.50 -5.50 -18.97
N ARG A 190 -1.84 -4.77 -19.87
CA ARG A 190 -2.32 -4.52 -21.24
C ARG A 190 -2.61 -5.82 -21.99
N GLU A 191 -1.67 -6.78 -21.96
CA GLU A 191 -1.85 -8.08 -22.60
C GLU A 191 -3.04 -8.84 -22.00
N LYS A 192 -3.13 -8.89 -20.67
CA LYS A 192 -4.24 -9.54 -19.96
C LYS A 192 -5.61 -8.90 -20.31
N LEU A 193 -5.67 -7.57 -20.35
CA LEU A 193 -6.90 -6.85 -20.71
C LEU A 193 -7.29 -7.13 -22.18
N ARG A 194 -6.32 -7.26 -23.09
CA ARG A 194 -6.55 -7.64 -24.48
C ARG A 194 -7.16 -9.05 -24.57
N GLU A 195 -6.54 -10.03 -23.92
CA GLU A 195 -7.05 -11.42 -23.91
C GLU A 195 -8.47 -11.51 -23.34
N VAL A 196 -8.76 -10.79 -22.24
CA VAL A 196 -10.09 -10.78 -21.64
C VAL A 196 -11.11 -10.17 -22.61
N ARG A 197 -10.76 -9.07 -23.30
CA ARG A 197 -11.65 -8.45 -24.29
C ARG A 197 -11.94 -9.38 -25.47
N GLU A 198 -10.94 -10.09 -25.97
CA GLU A 198 -11.10 -11.06 -27.06
C GLU A 198 -12.07 -12.20 -26.65
N LYS A 199 -11.89 -12.75 -25.45
CA LYS A 199 -12.80 -13.79 -24.90
C LYS A 199 -14.24 -13.29 -24.76
N LEU A 200 -14.43 -12.05 -24.32
CA LEU A 200 -15.75 -11.43 -24.16
C LEU A 200 -16.42 -11.10 -25.52
N SER A 201 -15.66 -10.96 -26.60
CA SER A 201 -16.22 -10.65 -27.91
C SER A 201 -17.05 -11.80 -28.50
N VAL A 202 -16.83 -13.02 -28.04
CA VAL A 202 -17.55 -14.24 -28.49
C VAL A 202 -18.89 -14.41 -27.77
N SER A 203 -19.12 -13.72 -26.64
CA SER A 203 -20.34 -13.81 -25.85
C SER A 203 -21.29 -12.65 -26.16
N GLY A 204 -22.55 -12.99 -26.53
CA GLY A 204 -23.60 -12.01 -26.81
C GLY A 204 -24.47 -11.60 -25.61
N SER A 205 -24.09 -11.98 -24.37
CA SER A 205 -24.89 -11.67 -23.19
C SER A 205 -24.74 -10.20 -22.74
N GLU A 206 -25.78 -9.65 -22.11
CA GLU A 206 -25.77 -8.28 -21.58
C GLU A 206 -24.65 -8.08 -20.52
N LYS A 207 -24.43 -9.09 -19.66
CA LYS A 207 -23.31 -9.08 -18.70
C LYS A 207 -21.95 -9.02 -19.38
N ALA A 208 -21.78 -9.70 -20.53
CA ALA A 208 -20.55 -9.63 -21.31
C ALA A 208 -20.37 -8.24 -21.95
N ALA A 209 -21.44 -7.61 -22.37
CA ALA A 209 -21.40 -6.24 -22.93
C ALA A 209 -21.02 -5.21 -21.86
N GLU A 210 -21.54 -5.32 -20.65
CA GLU A 210 -21.17 -4.47 -19.51
C GLU A 210 -19.69 -4.66 -19.14
N ARG A 211 -19.25 -5.91 -18.98
CA ARG A 211 -17.84 -6.21 -18.70
C ARG A 211 -16.90 -5.75 -19.78
N LYS A 212 -17.31 -5.81 -21.04
CA LYS A 212 -16.51 -5.29 -22.17
C LYS A 212 -16.29 -3.79 -22.06
N ARG A 213 -17.32 -3.02 -21.65
CA ARG A 213 -17.20 -1.56 -21.41
C ARG A 213 -16.23 -1.25 -20.27
N GLU A 214 -16.26 -2.02 -19.19
CA GLU A 214 -15.31 -1.88 -18.09
C GLU A 214 -13.86 -2.14 -18.55
N ILE A 215 -13.65 -3.24 -19.28
CA ILE A 215 -12.32 -3.59 -19.83
C ILE A 215 -11.82 -2.50 -20.78
N GLN A 216 -12.67 -1.94 -21.61
CA GLN A 216 -12.30 -0.84 -22.49
C GLN A 216 -11.82 0.38 -21.71
N LYS A 217 -12.54 0.78 -20.65
CA LYS A 217 -12.10 1.88 -19.79
C LYS A 217 -10.74 1.61 -19.13
N LEU A 218 -10.52 0.38 -18.65
CA LEU A 218 -9.22 -0.01 -18.09
C LEU A 218 -8.11 0.03 -19.14
N GLN A 219 -8.38 -0.39 -20.38
CA GLN A 219 -7.43 -0.28 -21.50
C GLN A 219 -7.06 1.17 -21.83
N GLU A 220 -8.03 2.08 -21.80
CA GLU A 220 -7.80 3.52 -22.03
C GLU A 220 -6.92 4.11 -20.92
N ILE A 221 -7.20 3.77 -19.64
CA ILE A 221 -6.40 4.23 -18.49
C ILE A 221 -4.97 3.67 -18.58
N ASN A 222 -4.82 2.37 -18.88
CA ASN A 222 -3.52 1.72 -19.06
C ASN A 222 -2.73 2.33 -20.23
N GLY A 223 -3.39 2.59 -21.37
CA GLY A 223 -2.79 3.24 -22.55
C GLY A 223 -2.19 4.59 -22.19
N ARG A 224 -2.97 5.46 -21.54
CA ARG A 224 -2.50 6.77 -21.08
C ARG A 224 -1.31 6.68 -20.12
N ALA A 225 -1.31 5.68 -19.22
CA ALA A 225 -0.17 5.46 -18.33
C ALA A 225 1.09 5.06 -19.11
N LEU A 226 0.97 4.20 -20.13
CA LEU A 226 2.11 3.79 -20.96
C LEU A 226 2.67 4.93 -21.82
N GLU A 227 1.82 5.83 -22.31
CA GLU A 227 2.23 7.04 -23.05
C GLU A 227 3.18 7.90 -22.22
N LEU A 228 2.91 8.09 -20.92
CA LEU A 228 3.79 8.84 -20.01
C LEU A 228 5.21 8.24 -19.89
N PHE A 229 5.36 6.94 -20.15
CA PHE A 229 6.69 6.31 -20.18
C PHE A 229 7.39 6.47 -21.53
N GLN A 230 6.66 6.73 -22.64
CA GLN A 230 7.21 6.87 -23.99
C GLN A 230 7.67 8.28 -24.30
N GLU A 231 6.92 9.31 -23.91
CA GLU A 231 7.21 10.72 -24.18
C GLU A 231 8.61 11.13 -23.74
N ALA A 232 9.12 10.58 -22.66
CA ALA A 232 10.44 10.92 -22.18
C ALA A 232 11.61 10.17 -22.83
N GLN A 233 11.34 9.10 -23.56
CA GLN A 233 12.39 8.50 -24.40
C GLN A 233 12.66 9.35 -25.65
N ALA A 234 11.69 10.18 -26.05
CA ALA A 234 11.84 11.13 -27.11
C ALA A 234 12.68 12.36 -26.68
N ASP A 235 12.45 12.89 -25.45
CA ASP A 235 13.17 14.06 -24.93
C ASP A 235 14.65 13.78 -24.57
N THR A 236 15.03 12.52 -24.37
CA THR A 236 16.42 12.14 -24.04
C THR A 236 17.27 11.90 -25.32
N ARG A 237 16.68 12.01 -26.51
CA ARG A 237 17.36 11.80 -27.80
C ARG A 237 17.69 13.09 -28.57
N ILE A 238 17.48 14.23 -27.95
CA ILE A 238 17.91 15.56 -28.42
C ILE A 238 19.08 16.05 -27.54
#